data_05b40b2d3d0fb91c1d9506d07a06c35b
#
_entry.id   05b40b2d3d0fb91c1d9506d07a06c35b
#
_cell.length_a   1.000
_cell.length_b   1.000
_cell.length_c   1.000
_cell.angle_alpha   90.00
_cell.angle_beta   90.00
_cell.angle_gamma   90.00
#
_symmetry.space_group_name_H-M   'P 1'
#
loop_
_entity.id
_entity.type
_entity.pdbx_description
1 polymer ?
#
loop_
_entity_poly.entity_id
_entity_poly.type
_entity_poly.pdbx_seq_one_letter_code
_entity_poly.pdbx_strand_id
1 'polypeptide(L)'
;MARTTIRSEDITAGQVKSADLASDAVDTAELANDAVTVAKMNDSAYLANRNYIINGNFDIWQRGTSFTGANDWTADRWLIHANGTSPSTTQQTFTPGQTDVPNFPKYYLRYNAGTSPVDVGEVNQNVEDVGVLGGKEITFSIWAKAASGTPDLGLLIYQNFGSGGSANNIVMSDNSLWTLSTSWQKFTHTVTIDSITGKTVGASSYTHFRIKMAHDAINKDISQVQVEVSPTATPFEHKTYGQELAACQRYYEKGAMHWRTSPSITWGGNYYAYNTASFKVTKRAAPTIVLSNEYTTDGYSDYNTADITTDEFALNVDSDSSGVSAGWWISTDWTAEAEL
;
A
#
# COMPACT_ATOMS: atom_id res chain seq x y z
N MET A 1 44.01 12.03 -47.22
CA MET A 1 43.67 13.05 -46.22
C MET A 1 43.98 12.47 -44.84
N ALA A 2 44.81 13.15 -44.06
CA ALA A 2 45.12 12.71 -42.70
C ALA A 2 43.87 12.86 -41.85
N ARG A 3 43.41 11.80 -41.19
CA ARG A 3 42.35 11.86 -40.20
C ARG A 3 42.85 12.64 -38.99
N THR A 4 42.34 13.81 -38.72
CA THR A 4 42.59 14.52 -37.46
C THR A 4 41.90 13.76 -36.32
N THR A 5 42.68 13.15 -35.44
CA THR A 5 42.17 12.50 -34.24
C THR A 5 41.94 13.59 -33.20
N ILE A 6 40.69 13.85 -32.84
CA ILE A 6 40.32 14.71 -31.72
C ILE A 6 40.47 13.90 -30.44
N ARG A 7 41.25 14.36 -29.49
CA ARG A 7 41.43 13.70 -28.18
C ARG A 7 40.43 14.31 -27.17
N SER A 8 40.14 13.56 -26.10
CA SER A 8 39.22 14.02 -25.06
C SER A 8 39.64 15.34 -24.39
N GLU A 9 40.95 15.60 -24.34
CA GLU A 9 41.56 16.84 -23.83
C GLU A 9 41.30 18.06 -24.74
N ASP A 10 40.99 17.82 -26.02
CA ASP A 10 40.68 18.86 -27.00
C ASP A 10 39.22 19.35 -26.93
N ILE A 11 38.35 18.66 -26.12
CA ILE A 11 36.92 18.94 -25.99
C ILE A 11 36.66 19.57 -24.62
N THR A 12 36.35 20.85 -24.61
CA THR A 12 35.90 21.53 -23.39
C THR A 12 34.44 21.19 -23.07
N ALA A 13 34.08 21.12 -21.78
CA ALA A 13 32.72 20.83 -21.36
C ALA A 13 31.68 21.72 -22.05
N GLY A 14 30.68 21.13 -22.67
CA GLY A 14 29.61 21.81 -23.40
C GLY A 14 29.93 22.19 -24.85
N GLN A 15 31.08 21.87 -25.39
CA GLN A 15 31.40 22.11 -26.80
C GLN A 15 30.69 21.18 -27.76
N VAL A 16 30.41 19.91 -27.37
CA VAL A 16 29.61 18.97 -28.14
C VAL A 16 28.15 19.16 -27.73
N LYS A 17 27.33 19.62 -28.65
CA LYS A 17 25.88 19.78 -28.46
C LYS A 17 25.12 18.65 -29.13
N SER A 18 23.85 18.46 -28.75
CA SER A 18 23.00 17.45 -29.37
C SER A 18 22.89 17.57 -30.90
N ALA A 19 23.00 18.80 -31.44
CA ALA A 19 23.01 19.05 -32.88
C ALA A 19 24.30 18.59 -33.58
N ASP A 20 25.36 18.36 -32.83
CA ASP A 20 26.66 17.92 -33.35
C ASP A 20 26.77 16.39 -33.41
N LEU A 21 25.81 15.69 -32.85
CA LEU A 21 25.69 14.24 -32.84
C LEU A 21 24.71 13.80 -33.94
N ALA A 22 25.14 12.96 -34.85
CA ALA A 22 24.24 12.33 -35.80
C ALA A 22 23.28 11.38 -35.08
N SER A 23 22.13 11.07 -35.70
CA SER A 23 21.27 10.00 -35.20
C SER A 23 22.09 8.71 -35.06
N ASP A 24 21.91 8.03 -33.94
CA ASP A 24 22.58 6.77 -33.61
C ASP A 24 24.14 6.85 -33.44
N ALA A 25 24.64 8.09 -33.24
CA ALA A 25 26.08 8.32 -33.02
C ALA A 25 26.56 7.84 -31.64
N VAL A 26 25.65 7.55 -30.71
CA VAL A 26 25.93 6.98 -29.39
C VAL A 26 25.08 5.74 -29.25
N ASP A 27 25.68 4.57 -29.26
CA ASP A 27 25.01 3.30 -29.02
C ASP A 27 25.45 2.67 -27.68
N THR A 28 25.14 1.41 -27.45
CA THR A 28 25.46 0.73 -26.20
C THR A 28 26.98 0.51 -26.00
N ALA A 29 27.76 0.55 -27.04
CA ALA A 29 29.21 0.37 -26.94
C ALA A 29 29.95 1.64 -26.47
N GLU A 30 29.38 2.83 -26.74
CA GLU A 30 29.87 4.11 -26.27
C GLU A 30 29.44 4.49 -24.86
N LEU A 31 28.44 3.76 -24.32
CA LEU A 31 27.95 3.98 -22.94
C LEU A 31 28.69 3.03 -22.00
N ALA A 32 29.51 3.56 -21.10
CA ALA A 32 30.05 2.77 -20.00
C ALA A 32 28.91 2.26 -19.09
N ASN A 33 29.15 1.13 -18.42
CA ASN A 33 28.22 0.64 -17.38
C ASN A 33 27.97 1.78 -16.38
N ASP A 34 26.70 1.94 -16.00
CA ASP A 34 26.22 2.99 -15.09
C ASP A 34 26.41 4.44 -15.58
N ALA A 35 26.76 4.67 -16.84
CA ALA A 35 26.87 6.01 -17.40
C ALA A 35 25.55 6.77 -17.44
N VAL A 36 24.41 6.06 -17.59
CA VAL A 36 23.05 6.61 -17.51
C VAL A 36 22.44 6.24 -16.16
N THR A 37 22.48 7.16 -15.22
CA THR A 37 21.85 7.01 -13.91
C THR A 37 20.42 7.51 -13.93
N VAL A 38 19.60 7.12 -12.94
CA VAL A 38 18.21 7.61 -12.78
C VAL A 38 18.16 9.14 -12.79
N ALA A 39 19.14 9.82 -12.20
CA ALA A 39 19.22 11.29 -12.19
C ALA A 39 19.47 11.90 -13.58
N LYS A 40 19.96 11.13 -14.56
CA LYS A 40 20.17 11.56 -15.95
C LYS A 40 18.99 11.22 -16.87
N MET A 41 18.03 10.43 -16.40
CA MET A 41 16.80 10.16 -17.12
C MET A 41 15.82 11.31 -16.92
N ASN A 42 15.06 11.66 -17.95
CA ASN A 42 13.97 12.62 -17.80
C ASN A 42 12.73 11.96 -17.17
N ASP A 43 11.75 12.75 -16.75
CA ASP A 43 10.54 12.27 -16.08
C ASP A 43 9.76 11.19 -16.86
N SER A 44 9.91 11.12 -18.19
CA SER A 44 9.25 10.09 -19.01
C SER A 44 9.98 8.74 -19.06
N ALA A 45 11.22 8.68 -18.59
CA ALA A 45 12.05 7.46 -18.59
C ALA A 45 11.98 6.65 -17.28
N TYR A 46 11.09 7.01 -16.36
CA TYR A 46 11.00 6.30 -15.07
C TYR A 46 10.53 4.85 -15.26
N LEU A 47 11.25 3.96 -14.62
CA LEU A 47 10.89 2.54 -14.57
C LEU A 47 9.59 2.37 -13.77
N ALA A 48 8.68 1.52 -14.25
CA ALA A 48 7.48 1.14 -13.53
C ALA A 48 7.83 0.24 -12.33
N ASN A 49 6.92 0.18 -11.35
CA ASN A 49 7.02 -0.65 -10.15
C ASN A 49 8.19 -0.30 -9.21
N ARG A 50 8.59 0.97 -9.16
CA ARG A 50 9.63 1.44 -8.23
C ARG A 50 9.07 1.77 -6.84
N ASN A 51 7.78 2.13 -6.72
CA ASN A 51 7.16 2.42 -5.43
C ASN A 51 6.75 1.13 -4.73
N TYR A 52 7.42 0.82 -3.63
CA TYR A 52 7.12 -0.34 -2.77
C TYR A 52 5.89 -0.12 -1.88
N ILE A 53 5.46 1.13 -1.71
CA ILE A 53 4.21 1.45 -0.99
C ILE A 53 3.02 1.24 -1.93
N ILE A 54 2.03 0.51 -1.45
CA ILE A 54 0.76 0.29 -2.13
C ILE A 54 -0.21 1.36 -1.66
N ASN A 55 -1.02 1.92 -2.59
CA ASN A 55 -1.99 2.96 -2.29
C ASN A 55 -1.38 4.21 -1.63
N GLY A 56 -0.16 4.58 -2.06
CA GLY A 56 0.54 5.76 -1.53
C GLY A 56 -0.15 7.09 -1.87
N ASN A 57 -1.02 7.09 -2.87
CA ASN A 57 -1.86 8.24 -3.26
C ASN A 57 -3.24 8.26 -2.58
N PHE A 58 -3.54 7.25 -1.74
CA PHE A 58 -4.82 7.12 -1.02
C PHE A 58 -6.05 7.07 -1.93
N ASP A 59 -5.95 6.41 -3.08
CA ASP A 59 -7.05 6.31 -4.04
C ASP A 59 -8.05 5.19 -3.70
N ILE A 60 -7.62 4.16 -2.96
CA ILE A 60 -8.41 2.95 -2.66
C ILE A 60 -8.83 2.94 -1.19
N TRP A 61 -10.15 2.84 -0.97
CA TRP A 61 -10.80 2.86 0.35
C TRP A 61 -11.94 1.85 0.40
N GLN A 62 -11.66 0.56 0.31
CA GLN A 62 -12.69 -0.48 0.26
C GLN A 62 -13.47 -0.62 1.58
N ARG A 63 -12.82 -0.36 2.73
CA ARG A 63 -13.42 -0.50 4.06
C ARG A 63 -14.33 0.68 4.45
N GLY A 64 -14.21 1.82 3.77
CA GLY A 64 -14.93 3.06 4.08
C GLY A 64 -14.03 4.27 3.97
N THR A 65 -14.55 5.47 4.21
CA THR A 65 -13.82 6.73 4.02
C THR A 65 -13.63 7.56 5.30
N SER A 66 -14.12 7.06 6.44
CA SER A 66 -14.01 7.70 7.75
C SER A 66 -13.93 6.65 8.84
N PHE A 67 -12.91 6.75 9.68
CA PHE A 67 -12.61 5.80 10.73
C PHE A 67 -12.31 6.54 12.03
N THR A 68 -12.78 5.99 13.15
CA THR A 68 -12.51 6.51 14.49
C THR A 68 -12.09 5.34 15.36
N GLY A 69 -10.85 5.33 15.77
CA GLY A 69 -10.30 4.25 16.58
C GLY A 69 -8.79 4.17 16.49
N ALA A 70 -8.22 3.38 17.37
CA ALA A 70 -6.83 2.97 17.35
C ALA A 70 -6.73 1.55 16.79
N ASN A 71 -5.70 1.28 16.02
CA ASN A 71 -5.44 -0.02 15.38
C ASN A 71 -6.46 -0.45 14.31
N ASP A 72 -6.96 0.51 13.56
CA ASP A 72 -7.90 0.27 12.46
C ASP A 72 -7.20 0.33 11.10
N TRP A 73 -7.53 -0.62 10.22
CA TRP A 73 -7.23 -0.52 8.80
C TRP A 73 -8.18 0.50 8.16
N THR A 74 -7.65 1.49 7.47
CA THR A 74 -8.38 2.65 6.96
C THR A 74 -8.40 2.71 5.44
N ALA A 75 -7.63 3.62 4.80
CA ALA A 75 -7.31 3.46 3.38
C ALA A 75 -6.64 2.10 3.19
N ASP A 76 -6.96 1.42 2.10
CA ASP A 76 -6.42 0.07 1.87
C ASP A 76 -4.90 0.04 2.04
N ARG A 77 -4.39 -0.95 2.77
CA ARG A 77 -2.99 -1.12 3.17
C ARG A 77 -2.49 -0.21 4.29
N TRP A 78 -3.28 0.76 4.75
CA TRP A 78 -2.86 1.71 5.77
C TRP A 78 -3.53 1.42 7.12
N LEU A 79 -2.69 1.08 8.09
CA LEU A 79 -3.09 0.86 9.49
C LEU A 79 -2.85 2.14 10.29
N ILE A 80 -3.84 2.56 11.05
CA ILE A 80 -3.67 3.60 12.08
C ILE A 80 -3.36 2.91 13.40
N HIS A 81 -2.26 3.30 14.02
CA HIS A 81 -1.94 2.88 15.38
C HIS A 81 -1.88 4.10 16.30
N ALA A 82 -2.56 4.03 17.45
CA ALA A 82 -2.52 5.09 18.44
C ALA A 82 -2.70 4.55 19.85
N ASN A 83 -2.03 5.19 20.81
CA ASN A 83 -2.27 5.03 22.24
C ASN A 83 -2.86 6.33 22.79
N GLY A 84 -3.85 6.24 23.66
CA GLY A 84 -4.52 7.40 24.27
C GLY A 84 -5.89 7.68 23.64
N THR A 85 -6.21 8.95 23.39
CA THR A 85 -7.47 9.32 22.73
C THR A 85 -7.49 8.83 21.30
N SER A 86 -8.62 8.24 20.89
CA SER A 86 -8.77 7.68 19.55
C SER A 86 -8.66 8.77 18.48
N PRO A 87 -7.67 8.73 17.60
CA PRO A 87 -7.64 9.61 16.44
C PRO A 87 -8.74 9.22 15.47
N SER A 88 -9.04 10.09 14.51
CA SER A 88 -9.84 9.72 13.36
C SER A 88 -9.04 9.89 12.07
N THR A 89 -9.37 9.07 11.09
CA THR A 89 -8.75 9.13 9.76
C THR A 89 -9.84 9.26 8.72
N THR A 90 -9.69 10.22 7.81
CA THR A 90 -10.69 10.48 6.79
C THR A 90 -10.06 10.63 5.42
N GLN A 91 -10.76 10.13 4.39
CA GLN A 91 -10.48 10.47 3.02
C GLN A 91 -10.86 11.93 2.77
N GLN A 92 -9.95 12.69 2.19
CA GLN A 92 -10.21 14.04 1.74
C GLN A 92 -10.00 14.14 0.23
N THR A 93 -10.65 15.10 -0.40
CA THR A 93 -10.57 15.32 -1.85
C THR A 93 -9.79 16.60 -2.13
N PHE A 94 -8.83 16.53 -3.02
CA PHE A 94 -8.20 17.72 -3.56
C PHE A 94 -9.18 18.51 -4.46
N THR A 95 -9.04 19.83 -4.48
CA THR A 95 -9.76 20.65 -5.43
C THR A 95 -9.29 20.31 -6.86
N PRO A 96 -10.18 19.98 -7.79
CA PRO A 96 -9.77 19.71 -9.17
C PRO A 96 -8.97 20.85 -9.78
N GLY A 97 -7.82 20.53 -10.41
CA GLY A 97 -6.92 21.51 -11.00
C GLY A 97 -5.97 22.21 -10.02
N GLN A 98 -5.91 21.77 -8.75
CA GLN A 98 -4.91 22.26 -7.80
C GLN A 98 -3.48 21.97 -8.33
N THR A 99 -2.51 22.80 -7.92
CA THR A 99 -1.10 22.70 -8.30
C THR A 99 -0.16 22.55 -7.10
N ASP A 100 -0.70 22.48 -5.89
CA ASP A 100 0.07 22.40 -4.64
C ASP A 100 0.81 21.04 -4.53
N VAL A 101 0.16 19.96 -4.97
CA VAL A 101 0.76 18.63 -5.09
C VAL A 101 0.78 18.24 -6.57
N PRO A 102 1.95 17.86 -7.14
CA PRO A 102 2.09 17.55 -8.55
C PRO A 102 1.22 16.37 -8.99
N ASN A 103 0.98 16.30 -10.33
CA ASN A 103 0.27 15.20 -10.98
C ASN A 103 -1.19 15.04 -10.57
N PHE A 104 -1.79 16.10 -10.02
CA PHE A 104 -3.22 16.20 -9.74
C PHE A 104 -3.82 15.00 -8.98
N PRO A 105 -3.29 14.63 -7.80
CA PRO A 105 -3.89 13.59 -7.00
C PRO A 105 -5.34 13.91 -6.69
N LYS A 106 -6.17 12.86 -6.61
CA LYS A 106 -7.61 13.04 -6.36
C LYS A 106 -7.91 13.10 -4.87
N TYR A 107 -7.23 12.27 -4.08
CA TYR A 107 -7.48 12.11 -2.66
C TYR A 107 -6.21 12.30 -1.83
N TYR A 108 -6.42 12.51 -0.54
CA TYR A 108 -5.37 12.47 0.48
C TYR A 108 -5.94 11.94 1.79
N LEU A 109 -5.08 11.45 2.65
CA LEU A 109 -5.44 11.01 3.99
C LEU A 109 -5.29 12.17 4.96
N ARG A 110 -6.35 12.45 5.75
CA ARG A 110 -6.28 13.33 6.91
C ARG A 110 -6.24 12.51 8.18
N TYR A 111 -5.19 12.70 8.96
CA TYR A 111 -5.09 12.25 10.33
C TYR A 111 -5.58 13.37 11.26
N ASN A 112 -6.66 13.12 12.00
CA ASN A 112 -7.18 14.02 13.01
C ASN A 112 -6.72 13.53 14.38
N ALA A 113 -5.87 14.32 15.04
CA ALA A 113 -5.31 13.96 16.33
C ALA A 113 -6.31 14.05 17.51
N GLY A 114 -7.52 14.55 17.27
CA GLY A 114 -8.50 14.79 18.34
C GLY A 114 -8.20 16.06 19.13
N THR A 115 -8.78 16.16 20.32
CA THR A 115 -8.68 17.35 21.20
C THR A 115 -7.58 17.23 22.25
N SER A 116 -6.98 16.07 22.39
CA SER A 116 -5.90 15.81 23.35
C SER A 116 -4.71 15.21 22.62
N PRO A 117 -3.49 15.54 23.03
CA PRO A 117 -2.30 14.89 22.50
C PRO A 117 -2.41 13.37 22.72
N VAL A 118 -2.07 12.60 21.69
CA VAL A 118 -1.93 11.15 21.80
C VAL A 118 -0.47 10.82 22.11
N ASP A 119 -0.23 9.84 22.97
CA ASP A 119 1.14 9.41 23.30
C ASP A 119 1.85 8.82 22.07
N VAL A 120 1.10 8.14 21.22
CA VAL A 120 1.57 7.59 19.95
C VAL A 120 0.47 7.75 18.93
N GLY A 121 0.76 8.40 17.81
CA GLY A 121 -0.10 8.45 16.64
C GLY A 121 0.73 8.09 15.41
N GLU A 122 0.33 7.07 14.68
CA GLU A 122 1.09 6.54 13.55
C GLU A 122 0.18 6.13 12.41
N VAL A 123 0.66 6.32 11.19
CA VAL A 123 0.06 5.81 9.95
C VAL A 123 1.07 4.86 9.33
N ASN A 124 0.73 3.58 9.23
CA ASN A 124 1.68 2.51 9.01
C ASN A 124 1.39 1.70 7.75
N GLN A 125 2.46 1.23 7.11
CA GLN A 125 2.36 0.20 6.07
C GLN A 125 3.52 -0.79 6.15
N ASN A 126 3.23 -2.07 5.87
CA ASN A 126 4.20 -3.15 5.76
C ASN A 126 4.51 -3.44 4.29
N VAL A 127 5.78 -3.48 3.93
CA VAL A 127 6.27 -4.03 2.66
C VAL A 127 6.60 -5.50 2.87
N GLU A 128 5.87 -6.37 2.20
CA GLU A 128 5.99 -7.83 2.31
C GLU A 128 7.41 -8.30 1.95
N ASP A 129 7.91 -9.26 2.74
CA ASP A 129 9.25 -9.84 2.66
C ASP A 129 10.38 -8.86 3.01
N VAL A 130 10.99 -9.08 4.19
CA VAL A 130 12.12 -8.28 4.70
C VAL A 130 13.34 -8.30 3.76
N GLY A 131 13.47 -9.34 2.92
CA GLY A 131 14.56 -9.49 1.95
C GLY A 131 14.46 -8.53 0.77
N VAL A 132 13.25 -8.06 0.45
CA VAL A 132 13.02 -7.20 -0.72
C VAL A 132 13.83 -5.91 -0.64
N LEU A 133 13.93 -5.30 0.53
CA LEU A 133 14.66 -4.05 0.76
C LEU A 133 15.99 -4.24 1.50
N GLY A 134 16.26 -5.42 2.05
CA GLY A 134 17.44 -5.69 2.86
C GLY A 134 18.77 -5.39 2.12
N GLY A 135 19.62 -4.60 2.73
CA GLY A 135 20.92 -4.17 2.21
C GLY A 135 20.85 -3.09 1.13
N LYS A 136 19.66 -2.56 0.82
CA LYS A 136 19.49 -1.55 -0.23
C LYS A 136 19.42 -0.14 0.34
N GLU A 137 19.98 0.82 -0.39
CA GLU A 137 19.73 2.23 -0.14
C GLU A 137 18.39 2.61 -0.73
N ILE A 138 17.50 3.12 0.12
CA ILE A 138 16.15 3.53 -0.26
C ILE A 138 15.95 5.02 0.00
N THR A 139 15.03 5.62 -0.75
CA THR A 139 14.51 6.94 -0.44
C THR A 139 13.03 6.85 -0.14
N PHE A 140 12.65 7.30 1.06
CA PHE A 140 11.27 7.57 1.44
C PHE A 140 10.90 8.99 1.02
N SER A 141 9.72 9.17 0.44
CA SER A 141 9.19 10.51 0.14
C SER A 141 7.69 10.60 0.43
N ILE A 142 7.25 11.80 0.83
CA ILE A 142 5.87 12.08 1.21
C ILE A 142 5.53 13.55 0.94
N TRP A 143 4.32 13.83 0.49
CA TRP A 143 3.74 15.16 0.55
C TRP A 143 2.91 15.29 1.81
N ALA A 144 3.15 16.35 2.58
CA ALA A 144 2.45 16.57 3.84
C ALA A 144 2.23 18.05 4.12
N LYS A 145 1.20 18.34 4.95
CA LYS A 145 0.95 19.65 5.55
C LYS A 145 0.24 19.50 6.90
N ALA A 146 0.28 20.55 7.69
CA ALA A 146 -0.51 20.69 8.92
C ALA A 146 -1.74 21.57 8.72
N ALA A 147 -2.77 21.38 9.54
CA ALA A 147 -3.93 22.27 9.56
C ALA A 147 -3.59 23.64 10.18
N SER A 148 -2.61 23.68 11.10
CA SER A 148 -2.14 24.91 11.75
C SER A 148 -0.74 24.73 12.32
N GLY A 149 -0.06 25.84 12.62
CA GLY A 149 1.25 25.82 13.27
C GLY A 149 2.35 25.13 12.45
N THR A 150 3.34 24.64 13.17
CA THR A 150 4.52 23.97 12.61
C THR A 150 4.83 22.68 13.40
N PRO A 151 3.88 21.69 13.42
CA PRO A 151 4.11 20.43 14.12
C PRO A 151 5.16 19.60 13.40
N ASP A 152 5.75 18.67 14.14
CA ASP A 152 6.67 17.71 13.55
C ASP A 152 5.97 16.52 12.93
N LEU A 153 6.65 15.89 11.97
CA LEU A 153 6.34 14.59 11.38
C LEU A 153 7.58 13.72 11.48
N GLY A 154 7.43 12.51 11.99
CA GLY A 154 8.53 11.58 12.17
C GLY A 154 8.43 10.35 11.24
N LEU A 155 9.50 9.56 11.25
CA LEU A 155 9.57 8.30 10.51
C LEU A 155 10.27 7.25 11.38
N LEU A 156 9.69 6.04 11.40
CA LEU A 156 10.35 4.84 11.93
C LEU A 156 10.34 3.77 10.84
N ILE A 157 11.47 3.12 10.67
CA ILE A 157 11.64 1.98 9.77
C ILE A 157 12.24 0.84 10.57
N TYR A 158 11.62 -0.34 10.52
CA TYR A 158 12.23 -1.53 11.09
C TYR A 158 11.99 -2.77 10.23
N GLN A 159 12.86 -3.75 10.39
CA GLN A 159 12.77 -5.06 9.78
C GLN A 159 12.12 -6.03 10.77
N ASN A 160 11.05 -6.69 10.35
CA ASN A 160 10.44 -7.81 11.06
C ASN A 160 10.78 -9.09 10.32
N PHE A 161 11.47 -9.99 10.99
CA PHE A 161 11.92 -11.25 10.39
C PHE A 161 10.88 -12.37 10.42
N GLY A 162 9.67 -12.06 10.87
CA GLY A 162 8.54 -13.00 10.85
C GLY A 162 8.57 -14.07 11.92
N SER A 163 7.57 -14.95 11.88
CA SER A 163 7.45 -16.05 12.85
C SER A 163 8.58 -17.09 12.65
N GLY A 164 9.32 -17.37 13.71
CA GLY A 164 10.49 -18.24 13.67
C GLY A 164 11.75 -17.56 13.10
N GLY A 165 11.69 -16.27 12.80
CA GLY A 165 12.81 -15.49 12.31
C GLY A 165 13.68 -14.89 13.41
N SER A 166 14.72 -14.17 13.01
CA SER A 166 15.59 -13.39 13.90
C SER A 166 14.81 -12.29 14.62
N ALA A 167 15.38 -11.74 15.70
CA ALA A 167 14.80 -10.58 16.38
C ALA A 167 14.65 -9.38 15.44
N ASN A 168 13.60 -8.59 15.66
CA ASN A 168 13.34 -7.37 14.88
C ASN A 168 14.53 -6.40 14.99
N ASN A 169 14.76 -5.66 13.93
CA ASN A 169 15.85 -4.69 13.85
C ASN A 169 15.31 -3.30 13.49
N ILE A 170 15.62 -2.29 14.29
CA ILE A 170 15.27 -0.90 14.01
C ILE A 170 16.35 -0.31 13.11
N VAL A 171 15.96 0.03 11.87
CA VAL A 171 16.84 0.70 10.90
C VAL A 171 16.99 2.18 11.24
N MET A 172 15.87 2.84 11.52
CA MET A 172 15.85 4.22 11.97
C MET A 172 14.60 4.51 12.81
N SER A 173 14.70 5.49 13.70
CA SER A 173 13.56 6.02 14.45
C SER A 173 13.82 7.50 14.80
N ASP A 174 13.05 8.39 14.17
CA ASP A 174 13.05 9.82 14.46
C ASP A 174 11.61 10.31 14.62
N ASN A 175 11.31 10.98 15.71
CA ASN A 175 9.97 11.51 15.99
C ASN A 175 9.72 12.88 15.37
N SER A 176 10.78 13.59 15.01
CA SER A 176 10.76 14.99 14.58
C SER A 176 11.63 15.20 13.34
N LEU A 177 11.60 14.24 12.41
CA LEU A 177 12.44 14.25 11.22
C LEU A 177 12.17 15.44 10.31
N TRP A 178 10.90 15.89 10.26
CA TRP A 178 10.47 17.01 9.45
C TRP A 178 9.52 17.92 10.21
N THR A 179 9.67 19.24 10.03
CA THR A 179 8.73 20.24 10.54
C THR A 179 7.77 20.65 9.43
N LEU A 180 6.47 20.48 9.67
CA LEU A 180 5.41 20.80 8.71
C LEU A 180 5.10 22.31 8.71
N SER A 181 4.49 22.77 7.63
CA SER A 181 3.79 24.04 7.54
C SER A 181 2.33 23.83 7.14
N THR A 182 1.56 24.89 7.01
CA THR A 182 0.17 24.84 6.52
C THR A 182 0.06 24.70 5.01
N SER A 183 1.18 24.75 4.30
CA SER A 183 1.23 24.51 2.84
C SER A 183 1.75 23.10 2.55
N TRP A 184 1.28 22.50 1.47
CA TRP A 184 1.80 21.23 0.99
C TRP A 184 3.30 21.32 0.65
N GLN A 185 4.08 20.40 1.18
CA GLN A 185 5.52 20.31 0.95
C GLN A 185 5.91 18.85 0.75
N LYS A 186 6.90 18.61 -0.12
CA LYS A 186 7.52 17.28 -0.28
C LYS A 186 8.66 17.13 0.72
N PHE A 187 8.61 16.08 1.50
CA PHE A 187 9.67 15.66 2.41
C PHE A 187 10.30 14.37 1.90
N THR A 188 11.60 14.23 2.12
CA THR A 188 12.37 13.07 1.67
C THR A 188 13.38 12.66 2.73
N HIS A 189 13.66 11.35 2.80
CA HIS A 189 14.73 10.82 3.63
C HIS A 189 15.34 9.59 2.95
N THR A 190 16.66 9.60 2.82
CA THR A 190 17.41 8.48 2.24
C THR A 190 18.12 7.72 3.35
N VAL A 191 18.01 6.40 3.35
CA VAL A 191 18.59 5.53 4.36
C VAL A 191 18.93 4.16 3.75
N THR A 192 20.00 3.53 4.23
CA THR A 192 20.30 2.14 3.88
C THR A 192 19.56 1.20 4.83
N ILE A 193 18.76 0.30 4.29
CA ILE A 193 18.12 -0.79 5.07
C ILE A 193 19.22 -1.80 5.41
N ASP A 194 19.25 -2.23 6.66
CA ASP A 194 20.28 -3.16 7.11
C ASP A 194 20.25 -4.49 6.34
N SER A 195 21.41 -5.07 6.14
CA SER A 195 21.56 -6.35 5.45
C SER A 195 20.92 -7.48 6.27
N ILE A 196 20.24 -8.40 5.59
CA ILE A 196 19.69 -9.62 6.17
C ILE A 196 20.70 -10.78 6.19
N THR A 197 21.94 -10.54 5.78
CA THR A 197 23.01 -11.56 5.80
C THR A 197 23.19 -12.11 7.22
N GLY A 198 23.14 -13.43 7.36
CA GLY A 198 23.24 -14.10 8.65
C GLY A 198 22.01 -14.05 9.53
N LYS A 199 20.89 -13.52 9.03
CA LYS A 199 19.58 -13.55 9.71
C LYS A 199 18.75 -14.73 9.24
N THR A 200 17.92 -15.25 10.14
CA THR A 200 16.87 -16.22 9.79
C THR A 200 15.62 -15.43 9.41
N VAL A 201 15.09 -15.69 8.22
CA VAL A 201 13.81 -15.12 7.77
C VAL A 201 12.72 -16.13 7.98
N GLY A 202 11.75 -15.80 8.81
CA GLY A 202 10.59 -16.62 9.13
C GLY A 202 9.37 -16.25 8.28
N ALA A 203 8.25 -16.90 8.56
CA ALA A 203 7.01 -16.69 7.84
C ALA A 203 6.44 -15.27 8.09
N SER A 204 5.85 -14.68 7.05
CA SER A 204 5.25 -13.34 7.11
C SER A 204 6.20 -12.24 7.58
N SER A 205 7.46 -12.28 7.12
CA SER A 205 8.43 -11.21 7.34
C SER A 205 8.08 -9.97 6.54
N TYR A 206 8.52 -8.78 7.00
CA TYR A 206 8.26 -7.52 6.31
C TYR A 206 9.21 -6.41 6.74
N THR A 207 9.34 -5.38 5.91
CA THR A 207 9.89 -4.08 6.31
C THR A 207 8.74 -3.15 6.64
N HIS A 208 8.75 -2.56 7.84
CA HIS A 208 7.69 -1.73 8.37
C HIS A 208 8.04 -0.25 8.26
N PHE A 209 7.12 0.53 7.71
CA PHE A 209 7.22 1.99 7.61
C PHE A 209 6.13 2.63 8.47
N ARG A 210 6.53 3.44 9.45
CA ARG A 210 5.63 4.20 10.32
C ARG A 210 5.86 5.69 10.14
N ILE A 211 4.83 6.37 9.66
CA ILE A 211 4.76 7.83 9.65
C ILE A 211 4.25 8.24 11.02
N LYS A 212 5.13 8.88 11.82
CA LYS A 212 4.81 9.29 13.18
C LYS A 212 4.17 10.69 13.18
N MET A 213 2.97 10.77 13.74
CA MET A 213 2.11 11.95 13.71
C MET A 213 2.31 12.83 14.95
N ALA A 214 3.48 13.04 15.45
CA ALA A 214 3.84 13.86 16.62
C ALA A 214 2.84 13.83 17.82
N HIS A 215 3.29 14.19 18.99
CA HIS A 215 2.50 14.25 20.24
C HIS A 215 1.76 15.59 20.35
N ASP A 216 0.88 15.91 19.39
CA ASP A 216 0.13 17.17 19.37
C ASP A 216 -1.34 16.91 18.93
N ALA A 217 -2.18 17.91 19.10
CA ALA A 217 -3.59 17.88 18.69
C ALA A 217 -3.83 18.53 17.32
N ILE A 218 -2.81 18.58 16.45
CA ILE A 218 -2.88 19.23 15.16
C ILE A 218 -3.15 18.19 14.07
N ASN A 219 -4.19 18.44 13.27
CA ASN A 219 -4.49 17.57 12.13
C ASN A 219 -3.41 17.66 11.07
N LYS A 220 -3.06 16.53 10.48
CA LYS A 220 -2.06 16.41 9.43
C LYS A 220 -2.65 15.74 8.21
N ASP A 221 -2.34 16.30 7.05
CA ASP A 221 -2.73 15.79 5.74
C ASP A 221 -1.50 15.20 5.06
N ILE A 222 -1.63 13.99 4.49
CA ILE A 222 -0.56 13.30 3.78
C ILE A 222 -1.04 12.76 2.43
N SER A 223 -0.15 12.75 1.45
CA SER A 223 -0.40 12.27 0.09
C SER A 223 0.90 11.78 -0.57
N GLN A 224 0.81 11.03 -1.63
CA GLN A 224 1.92 10.59 -2.48
C GLN A 224 3.11 10.01 -1.68
N VAL A 225 2.81 9.03 -0.82
CA VAL A 225 3.83 8.30 -0.07
C VAL A 225 4.53 7.31 -1.00
N GLN A 226 5.86 7.39 -1.08
CA GLN A 226 6.67 6.52 -1.92
C GLN A 226 7.92 6.06 -1.19
N VAL A 227 8.24 4.78 -1.36
CA VAL A 227 9.51 4.16 -0.99
C VAL A 227 10.10 3.56 -2.25
N GLU A 228 11.29 3.94 -2.61
CA GLU A 228 11.98 3.47 -3.82
C GLU A 228 13.44 3.14 -3.54
N VAL A 229 13.99 2.16 -4.25
CA VAL A 229 15.42 1.85 -4.20
C VAL A 229 16.15 2.86 -5.09
N SER A 230 16.61 3.93 -4.48
CA SER A 230 17.26 5.06 -5.13
C SER A 230 17.98 5.92 -4.08
N PRO A 231 19.11 6.54 -4.37
CA PRO A 231 19.77 7.51 -3.49
C PRO A 231 19.05 8.87 -3.46
N THR A 232 18.06 9.09 -4.34
CA THR A 232 17.32 10.35 -4.43
C THR A 232 15.85 10.11 -4.71
N ALA A 233 14.97 10.99 -4.20
CA ALA A 233 13.54 10.92 -4.47
C ALA A 233 13.22 11.29 -5.92
N THR A 234 12.54 10.39 -6.62
CA THR A 234 11.98 10.65 -7.96
C THR A 234 10.56 11.23 -7.87
N PRO A 235 9.94 11.67 -8.97
CA PRO A 235 8.51 11.95 -8.99
C PRO A 235 7.67 10.75 -8.57
N PHE A 236 6.52 11.01 -7.95
CA PHE A 236 5.62 9.95 -7.51
C PHE A 236 5.21 9.04 -8.67
N GLU A 237 5.31 7.72 -8.46
CA GLU A 237 4.88 6.72 -9.42
C GLU A 237 3.36 6.57 -9.39
N HIS A 238 2.70 7.02 -10.46
CA HIS A 238 1.28 6.80 -10.63
C HIS A 238 1.01 5.44 -11.27
N LYS A 239 0.20 4.64 -10.58
CA LYS A 239 -0.38 3.40 -11.13
C LYS A 239 -1.82 3.69 -11.58
N THR A 240 -2.32 2.96 -12.55
CA THR A 240 -3.75 3.04 -12.90
C THR A 240 -4.60 2.56 -11.72
N TYR A 241 -5.83 3.06 -11.61
CA TYR A 241 -6.75 2.64 -10.55
C TYR A 241 -6.89 1.12 -10.45
N GLY A 242 -6.97 0.42 -11.61
CA GLY A 242 -7.09 -1.03 -11.64
C GLY A 242 -5.84 -1.76 -11.11
N GLN A 243 -4.64 -1.25 -11.42
CA GLN A 243 -3.39 -1.80 -10.88
C GLN A 243 -3.29 -1.61 -9.37
N GLU A 244 -3.62 -0.41 -8.88
CA GLU A 244 -3.59 -0.11 -7.44
C GLU A 244 -4.64 -0.92 -6.68
N LEU A 245 -5.87 -1.02 -7.22
CA LEU A 245 -6.93 -1.84 -6.64
C LEU A 245 -6.53 -3.32 -6.56
N ALA A 246 -5.95 -3.89 -7.62
CA ALA A 246 -5.48 -5.26 -7.61
C ALA A 246 -4.38 -5.50 -6.57
N ALA A 247 -3.44 -4.55 -6.42
CA ALA A 247 -2.42 -4.61 -5.37
C ALA A 247 -3.04 -4.56 -3.96
N CYS A 248 -4.06 -3.73 -3.73
CA CYS A 248 -4.81 -3.69 -2.48
C CYS A 248 -5.60 -4.99 -2.24
N GLN A 249 -6.24 -5.53 -3.28
CA GLN A 249 -7.06 -6.74 -3.20
C GLN A 249 -6.25 -8.00 -2.85
N ARG A 250 -4.94 -8.01 -3.05
CA ARG A 250 -4.06 -9.06 -2.52
C ARG A 250 -4.17 -9.19 -0.98
N TYR A 251 -4.54 -8.13 -0.29
CA TYR A 251 -4.58 -8.05 1.18
C TYR A 251 -6.00 -7.90 1.73
N TYR A 252 -6.87 -7.18 1.04
CA TYR A 252 -8.26 -7.01 1.44
C TYR A 252 -9.17 -6.94 0.22
N GLU A 253 -10.23 -7.71 0.25
CA GLU A 253 -11.27 -7.70 -0.78
C GLU A 253 -12.64 -7.83 -0.15
N LYS A 254 -13.65 -7.23 -0.78
CA LYS A 254 -15.05 -7.44 -0.43
C LYS A 254 -15.85 -7.80 -1.66
N GLY A 255 -16.91 -8.56 -1.44
CA GLY A 255 -17.82 -8.98 -2.49
C GLY A 255 -19.17 -9.38 -1.93
N ALA A 256 -20.02 -9.86 -2.81
CA ALA A 256 -21.31 -10.40 -2.46
C ALA A 256 -21.55 -11.71 -3.23
N MET A 257 -22.26 -12.61 -2.61
CA MET A 257 -22.74 -13.85 -3.23
C MET A 257 -24.25 -13.83 -3.27
N HIS A 258 -24.78 -14.09 -4.45
CA HIS A 258 -26.22 -14.21 -4.66
C HIS A 258 -26.49 -15.42 -5.56
N TRP A 259 -27.24 -16.39 -5.08
CA TRP A 259 -27.59 -17.54 -5.91
C TRP A 259 -28.95 -18.12 -5.53
N ARG A 260 -29.49 -18.89 -6.44
CA ARG A 260 -30.65 -19.74 -6.20
C ARG A 260 -30.21 -21.20 -6.21
N THR A 261 -30.71 -21.97 -5.25
CA THR A 261 -30.47 -23.40 -5.22
C THR A 261 -31.80 -24.14 -5.12
N SER A 262 -31.86 -25.32 -5.72
CA SER A 262 -32.90 -26.28 -5.38
C SER A 262 -32.32 -27.17 -4.29
N PRO A 263 -32.97 -27.31 -3.14
CA PRO A 263 -32.48 -28.17 -2.09
C PRO A 263 -32.49 -29.62 -2.62
N SER A 264 -31.33 -30.12 -2.94
CA SER A 264 -31.17 -31.48 -3.49
C SER A 264 -30.31 -32.38 -2.63
N ILE A 265 -29.70 -31.84 -1.59
CA ILE A 265 -28.83 -32.63 -0.71
C ILE A 265 -29.43 -32.58 0.69
N THR A 266 -30.01 -33.71 1.12
CA THR A 266 -30.43 -33.94 2.50
C THR A 266 -29.43 -34.82 3.20
N TRP A 267 -28.86 -34.38 4.29
CA TRP A 267 -28.09 -35.24 5.19
C TRP A 267 -28.64 -35.07 6.60
N GLY A 268 -29.08 -36.17 7.20
CA GLY A 268 -29.65 -36.15 8.55
C GLY A 268 -30.96 -35.39 8.69
N GLY A 269 -31.68 -35.08 7.61
CA GLY A 269 -32.93 -34.32 7.60
C GLY A 269 -32.78 -32.82 7.36
N ASN A 270 -31.57 -32.31 7.23
CA ASN A 270 -31.27 -30.90 6.93
C ASN A 270 -30.97 -30.73 5.42
N TYR A 271 -31.25 -29.53 4.92
CA TYR A 271 -30.90 -29.14 3.55
C TYR A 271 -29.64 -28.32 3.53
N TYR A 272 -28.76 -28.59 2.56
CA TYR A 272 -27.47 -27.91 2.39
C TYR A 272 -27.44 -27.21 1.04
N ALA A 273 -26.95 -25.98 1.05
CA ALA A 273 -26.57 -25.24 -0.14
C ALA A 273 -25.06 -24.94 -0.07
N TYR A 274 -24.39 -25.15 -1.20
CA TYR A 274 -22.96 -24.92 -1.31
C TYR A 274 -22.66 -24.01 -2.50
N ASN A 275 -21.79 -23.04 -2.30
CA ASN A 275 -21.26 -22.22 -3.40
C ASN A 275 -19.84 -21.76 -3.09
N THR A 276 -19.07 -21.40 -4.11
CA THR A 276 -17.69 -20.95 -4.00
C THR A 276 -17.57 -19.50 -4.48
N ALA A 277 -16.86 -18.69 -3.73
CA ALA A 277 -16.47 -17.34 -4.15
C ALA A 277 -14.97 -17.33 -4.47
N SER A 278 -14.63 -17.12 -5.74
CA SER A 278 -13.24 -16.89 -6.15
C SER A 278 -12.86 -15.42 -5.94
N PHE A 279 -11.67 -15.19 -5.42
CA PHE A 279 -11.13 -13.85 -5.29
C PHE A 279 -10.69 -13.29 -6.65
N LYS A 280 -10.76 -11.98 -6.80
CA LYS A 280 -10.30 -11.30 -8.03
C LYS A 280 -8.78 -11.34 -8.17
N VAL A 281 -8.09 -11.46 -7.03
CA VAL A 281 -6.62 -11.53 -6.95
C VAL A 281 -6.25 -12.54 -5.89
N THR A 282 -5.27 -13.41 -6.19
CA THR A 282 -4.69 -14.34 -5.22
C THR A 282 -4.24 -13.60 -3.96
N LYS A 283 -4.73 -14.01 -2.80
CA LYS A 283 -4.42 -13.39 -1.51
C LYS A 283 -2.98 -13.69 -1.09
N ARG A 284 -2.41 -12.84 -0.27
CA ARG A 284 -1.08 -13.05 0.31
C ARG A 284 -0.99 -14.34 1.14
N ALA A 285 -2.05 -14.62 1.86
CA ALA A 285 -2.23 -15.81 2.69
C ALA A 285 -3.72 -16.16 2.68
N ALA A 286 -4.09 -17.35 3.14
CA ALA A 286 -5.48 -17.70 3.36
C ALA A 286 -6.13 -16.62 4.26
N PRO A 287 -7.16 -15.91 3.77
CA PRO A 287 -7.72 -14.75 4.47
C PRO A 287 -8.65 -15.18 5.60
N THR A 288 -8.88 -14.26 6.54
CA THR A 288 -10.05 -14.32 7.41
C THR A 288 -11.27 -13.87 6.63
N ILE A 289 -12.32 -14.68 6.59
CA ILE A 289 -13.58 -14.35 5.94
C ILE A 289 -14.58 -13.91 7.00
N VAL A 290 -15.24 -12.77 6.76
CA VAL A 290 -16.35 -12.29 7.56
C VAL A 290 -17.57 -12.13 6.65
N LEU A 291 -18.67 -12.77 7.04
CA LEU A 291 -19.96 -12.69 6.37
C LEU A 291 -20.83 -11.60 7.00
N SER A 292 -21.69 -11.00 6.21
CA SER A 292 -22.66 -10.00 6.66
C SER A 292 -23.85 -9.90 5.70
N ASN A 293 -24.94 -9.26 6.13
CA ASN A 293 -26.16 -9.12 5.33
C ASN A 293 -26.69 -10.45 4.81
N GLU A 294 -26.61 -11.48 5.63
CA GLU A 294 -27.07 -12.82 5.32
C GLU A 294 -28.61 -12.84 5.18
N TYR A 295 -29.08 -13.45 4.09
CA TYR A 295 -30.50 -13.52 3.79
C TYR A 295 -30.86 -14.82 3.06
N THR A 296 -31.95 -15.45 3.50
CA THR A 296 -32.60 -16.56 2.78
C THR A 296 -34.12 -16.36 2.73
N THR A 297 -34.77 -16.94 1.72
CA THR A 297 -36.24 -16.85 1.56
C THR A 297 -37.02 -17.76 2.48
N ASP A 298 -36.44 -18.81 3.01
CA ASP A 298 -37.16 -19.90 3.69
C ASP A 298 -36.84 -20.07 5.19
N GLY A 299 -36.38 -19.00 5.85
CA GLY A 299 -36.23 -18.99 7.31
C GLY A 299 -34.79 -19.13 7.80
N TYR A 300 -34.62 -19.76 8.94
CA TYR A 300 -33.32 -19.87 9.60
C TYR A 300 -32.29 -20.62 8.75
N SER A 301 -31.11 -20.06 8.67
CA SER A 301 -29.98 -20.69 7.97
C SER A 301 -28.70 -20.38 8.73
N ASP A 302 -27.87 -21.40 8.88
CA ASP A 302 -26.52 -21.25 9.42
C ASP A 302 -25.55 -21.11 8.26
N TYR A 303 -24.76 -20.04 8.29
CA TYR A 303 -23.78 -19.69 7.26
C TYR A 303 -22.38 -20.03 7.75
N ASN A 304 -21.73 -20.95 7.06
CA ASN A 304 -20.40 -21.41 7.43
C ASN A 304 -19.42 -21.28 6.28
N THR A 305 -18.26 -20.69 6.52
CA THR A 305 -17.16 -20.65 5.55
C THR A 305 -16.31 -21.91 5.67
N ALA A 306 -15.91 -22.46 4.53
CA ALA A 306 -15.06 -23.64 4.44
C ALA A 306 -14.04 -23.49 3.30
N ASP A 307 -13.08 -24.40 3.21
CA ASP A 307 -12.09 -24.52 2.14
C ASP A 307 -11.43 -23.17 1.78
N ILE A 308 -11.09 -22.38 2.81
CA ILE A 308 -10.49 -21.05 2.63
C ILE A 308 -9.06 -21.24 2.13
N THR A 309 -8.80 -20.80 0.92
CA THR A 309 -7.49 -20.80 0.27
C THR A 309 -7.04 -19.36 -0.04
N THR A 310 -5.94 -19.21 -0.74
CA THR A 310 -5.50 -17.91 -1.25
C THR A 310 -6.31 -17.42 -2.45
N ASP A 311 -7.08 -18.29 -3.12
CA ASP A 311 -7.75 -18.00 -4.38
C ASP A 311 -9.27 -17.99 -4.25
N GLU A 312 -9.81 -18.68 -3.24
CA GLU A 312 -11.26 -18.83 -3.07
C GLU A 312 -11.63 -19.28 -1.66
N PHE A 313 -12.90 -19.21 -1.35
CA PHE A 313 -13.51 -19.87 -0.19
C PHE A 313 -14.86 -20.47 -0.57
N ALA A 314 -15.25 -21.52 0.14
CA ALA A 314 -16.58 -22.09 0.03
C ALA A 314 -17.52 -21.49 1.09
N LEU A 315 -18.79 -21.36 0.73
CA LEU A 315 -19.87 -21.01 1.62
C LEU A 315 -20.88 -22.16 1.68
N ASN A 316 -21.06 -22.71 2.86
CA ASN A 316 -22.10 -23.69 3.18
C ASN A 316 -23.25 -22.96 3.87
N VAL A 317 -24.45 -23.23 3.46
CA VAL A 317 -25.68 -22.71 4.11
C VAL A 317 -26.56 -23.89 4.48
N ASP A 318 -26.82 -24.02 5.77
CA ASP A 318 -27.59 -25.10 6.35
C ASP A 318 -28.97 -24.59 6.73
N SER A 319 -30.02 -25.39 6.49
CA SER A 319 -31.36 -25.13 6.98
C SER A 319 -31.83 -26.27 7.89
N ASP A 320 -32.32 -25.93 9.04
CA ASP A 320 -32.89 -26.86 10.00
C ASP A 320 -34.37 -27.21 9.75
N SER A 321 -34.99 -26.64 8.71
CA SER A 321 -36.41 -26.86 8.43
C SER A 321 -36.66 -27.95 7.41
N SER A 322 -37.49 -28.92 7.78
CA SER A 322 -37.95 -30.01 6.93
C SER A 322 -38.95 -29.56 5.86
N GLY A 323 -39.23 -28.28 5.72
CA GLY A 323 -40.29 -27.75 4.85
C GLY A 323 -39.80 -26.86 3.72
N VAL A 324 -38.55 -26.99 3.27
CA VAL A 324 -37.97 -26.10 2.27
C VAL A 324 -38.53 -26.39 0.89
N SER A 325 -39.19 -25.41 0.30
CA SER A 325 -39.66 -25.47 -1.08
C SER A 325 -38.50 -25.25 -2.07
N ALA A 326 -38.61 -25.82 -3.25
CA ALA A 326 -37.61 -25.72 -4.33
C ALA A 326 -37.37 -24.25 -4.69
N GLY A 327 -36.08 -23.80 -4.70
CA GLY A 327 -35.69 -22.52 -5.21
C GLY A 327 -35.32 -21.47 -4.16
N TRP A 328 -34.52 -21.84 -3.18
CA TRP A 328 -33.96 -20.90 -2.23
C TRP A 328 -33.22 -19.77 -2.92
N TRP A 329 -33.54 -18.59 -2.53
CA TRP A 329 -32.73 -17.42 -2.78
C TRP A 329 -31.81 -17.18 -1.58
N ILE A 330 -30.51 -17.20 -1.80
CA ILE A 330 -29.49 -17.01 -0.77
C ILE A 330 -28.64 -15.80 -1.16
N SER A 331 -28.38 -14.91 -0.23
CA SER A 331 -27.44 -13.82 -0.41
C SER A 331 -26.63 -13.56 0.85
N THR A 332 -25.40 -13.13 0.67
CA THR A 332 -24.51 -12.63 1.72
C THR A 332 -23.48 -11.71 1.14
N ASP A 333 -23.10 -10.68 1.88
CA ASP A 333 -21.89 -9.93 1.64
C ASP A 333 -20.73 -10.58 2.39
N TRP A 334 -19.54 -10.42 1.87
CA TRP A 334 -18.34 -10.96 2.52
C TRP A 334 -17.16 -10.00 2.43
N THR A 335 -16.25 -10.13 3.39
CA THR A 335 -14.93 -9.54 3.35
C THR A 335 -13.87 -10.61 3.54
N ALA A 336 -12.74 -10.46 2.86
CA ALA A 336 -11.57 -11.34 2.95
C ALA A 336 -10.36 -10.51 3.36
N GLU A 337 -9.79 -10.78 4.54
CA GLU A 337 -8.68 -10.02 5.10
C GLU A 337 -7.44 -10.89 5.27
N ALA A 338 -6.34 -10.50 4.61
CA ALA A 338 -5.03 -11.14 4.62
C ALA A 338 -3.90 -10.12 4.89
N GLU A 339 -4.17 -9.08 5.68
CA GLU A 339 -3.18 -8.05 6.03
C GLU A 339 -1.99 -8.62 6.83
N LEU A 340 -0.87 -7.87 6.88
CA LEU A 340 0.37 -8.24 7.59
C LEU A 340 0.42 -7.63 8.98
#